data_ffdcb20aad0893cf6670e474e0620eb6
#
_entry.id   ffdcb20aad0893cf6670e474e0620eb6
#
_cell.length_a   1.000
_cell.length_b   1.000
_cell.length_c   1.000
_cell.angle_alpha   90.00
_cell.angle_beta   90.00
_cell.angle_gamma   90.00
#
_symmetry.space_group_name_H-M   'P 1'
#
loop_
_entity.id
_entity.type
_entity.pdbx_description
1 polymer ?
#
loop_
_entity_poly.entity_id
_entity_poly.type
_entity_poly.pdbx_seq_one_letter_code
_entity_poly.pdbx_strand_id
1 'polypeptide(L)'
;KDNIKNQSKALMGADFIIDSRKLPNEKVLAIIDSLNPSASEVNFVSMAAFPKNDGTKLVKVRAIEGNFPFYGTLDTEPANAASNYQKLGGAVVDATLMLQYNLIPGDSIKLGKTTFPITGILKSIPGSTAISTSVAPTVLIPFRFLEETELLQVGSRKEYQYFFVAPEMDLESLDKKIDPILDDENADLDTHTSTSARLGRSYDNVSRFLNLAAFIALLLGCVGIASSVHIYIKEKLKNVAVLKCLGASRKQSFFIYLIQIIGIGLIGGLLGSAIGTGLQFAFPYILQEFLPFNVQISIAIQPLIMGVLLGVLMSVLFALLPL
;
A
#
# COMPACT_ATOMS: atom_id res chain seq x y z
N LYS A 1 15.01 4.84 0.36
CA LYS A 1 15.08 4.02 -0.87
C LYS A 1 15.19 2.54 -0.54
N ASP A 2 15.99 2.13 0.45
CA ASP A 2 16.17 0.72 0.82
C ASP A 2 14.89 0.08 1.38
N ASN A 3 14.07 0.83 2.10
CA ASN A 3 12.77 0.35 2.58
C ASN A 3 11.79 0.02 1.43
N ILE A 4 11.76 0.82 0.37
CA ILE A 4 10.88 0.57 -0.79
C ILE A 4 11.36 -0.65 -1.56
N LYS A 5 12.68 -0.83 -1.71
CA LYS A 5 13.27 -2.00 -2.36
C LYS A 5 12.95 -3.29 -1.61
N ASN A 6 13.12 -3.30 -0.30
CA ASN A 6 12.80 -4.46 0.54
C ASN A 6 11.29 -4.77 0.55
N GLN A 7 10.44 -3.74 0.57
CA GLN A 7 9.00 -3.90 0.44
C GLN A 7 8.60 -4.46 -0.93
N SER A 8 9.24 -4.00 -2.01
CA SER A 8 8.97 -4.53 -3.37
C SER A 8 9.34 -6.01 -3.49
N LYS A 9 10.50 -6.43 -2.94
CA LYS A 9 10.89 -7.83 -2.89
C LYS A 9 9.91 -8.68 -2.07
N ALA A 10 9.47 -8.18 -0.91
CA ALA A 10 8.51 -8.87 -0.07
C ALA A 10 7.12 -8.96 -0.74
N LEU A 11 6.70 -7.95 -1.50
CA LEU A 11 5.44 -7.97 -2.26
C LEU A 11 5.48 -8.94 -3.43
N MET A 12 6.61 -9.03 -4.12
CA MET A 12 6.79 -9.95 -5.25
C MET A 12 7.06 -11.38 -4.79
N GLY A 13 7.69 -11.53 -3.63
CA GLY A 13 8.18 -12.82 -3.12
C GLY A 13 9.45 -13.33 -3.80
N ALA A 14 10.02 -12.57 -4.76
CA ALA A 14 11.18 -12.92 -5.58
C ALA A 14 11.99 -11.68 -5.97
N ASP A 15 13.17 -11.84 -6.58
CA ASP A 15 13.95 -10.73 -7.14
C ASP A 15 13.37 -10.24 -8.47
N PHE A 16 12.91 -11.16 -9.31
CA PHE A 16 12.17 -10.88 -10.53
C PHE A 16 11.24 -12.05 -10.88
N ILE A 17 10.25 -11.77 -11.71
CA ILE A 17 9.21 -12.70 -12.16
C ILE A 17 9.11 -12.57 -13.67
N ILE A 18 9.01 -13.69 -14.37
CA ILE A 18 8.55 -13.73 -15.76
C ILE A 18 7.12 -14.23 -15.71
N ASP A 19 6.19 -13.44 -16.20
CA ASP A 19 4.80 -13.83 -16.29
C ASP A 19 4.27 -13.87 -17.72
N SER A 20 3.31 -14.75 -17.98
CA SER A 20 2.66 -14.88 -19.26
C SER A 20 1.19 -15.28 -19.09
N ARG A 21 0.32 -14.63 -19.87
CA ARG A 21 -1.12 -14.97 -19.91
C ARG A 21 -1.44 -16.16 -20.81
N LYS A 22 -0.48 -16.64 -21.56
CA LYS A 22 -0.59 -17.83 -22.41
C LYS A 22 0.49 -18.83 -21.98
N LEU A 23 0.32 -20.08 -22.39
CA LEU A 23 1.39 -21.05 -22.20
C LEU A 23 2.64 -20.51 -22.92
N PRO A 24 3.78 -20.36 -22.23
CA PRO A 24 5.01 -19.88 -22.83
C PRO A 24 5.42 -20.76 -24.03
N ASN A 25 5.83 -20.12 -25.12
CA ASN A 25 6.34 -20.85 -26.28
C ASN A 25 7.79 -21.33 -26.07
N GLU A 26 8.33 -22.09 -27.02
CA GLU A 26 9.68 -22.64 -26.90
C GLU A 26 10.78 -21.60 -26.69
N LYS A 27 10.62 -20.39 -27.27
CA LYS A 27 11.60 -19.30 -27.08
C LYS A 27 11.59 -18.74 -25.66
N VAL A 28 10.38 -18.48 -25.13
CA VAL A 28 10.21 -17.99 -23.75
C VAL A 28 10.64 -19.05 -22.75
N LEU A 29 10.29 -20.33 -23.00
CA LEU A 29 10.74 -21.44 -22.15
C LEU A 29 12.27 -21.55 -22.14
N ALA A 30 12.93 -21.41 -23.30
CA ALA A 30 14.39 -21.44 -23.37
C ALA A 30 15.03 -20.31 -22.54
N ILE A 31 14.43 -19.12 -22.51
CA ILE A 31 14.87 -18.01 -21.65
C ILE A 31 14.67 -18.37 -20.17
N ILE A 32 13.47 -18.84 -19.81
CA ILE A 32 13.13 -19.24 -18.44
C ILE A 32 14.11 -20.33 -17.95
N ASP A 33 14.34 -21.37 -18.75
CA ASP A 33 15.23 -22.47 -18.41
C ASP A 33 16.69 -22.00 -18.27
N SER A 34 17.13 -21.06 -19.13
CA SER A 34 18.48 -20.49 -19.03
C SER A 34 18.72 -19.70 -17.75
N LEU A 35 17.66 -19.13 -17.18
CA LEU A 35 17.69 -18.34 -15.94
C LEU A 35 17.46 -19.21 -14.69
N ASN A 36 17.07 -20.48 -14.85
CA ASN A 36 16.85 -21.46 -13.80
C ASN A 36 15.83 -20.99 -12.73
N PRO A 37 14.52 -21.11 -12.98
CA PRO A 37 13.50 -20.62 -12.07
C PRO A 37 13.54 -21.36 -10.71
N SER A 38 13.41 -20.62 -9.65
CA SER A 38 13.42 -21.16 -8.28
C SER A 38 12.06 -21.68 -7.82
N ALA A 39 10.99 -21.18 -8.42
CA ALA A 39 9.61 -21.64 -8.23
C ALA A 39 8.77 -21.28 -9.45
N SER A 40 7.65 -21.99 -9.62
CA SER A 40 6.66 -21.71 -10.66
C SER A 40 5.25 -21.69 -10.07
N GLU A 41 4.37 -20.94 -10.71
CA GLU A 41 2.99 -20.79 -10.31
C GLU A 41 2.09 -20.69 -11.54
N VAL A 42 0.92 -21.32 -11.47
CA VAL A 42 -0.20 -20.99 -12.35
C VAL A 42 -1.34 -20.48 -11.52
N ASN A 43 -1.78 -19.27 -11.83
CA ASN A 43 -2.91 -18.67 -11.16
C ASN A 43 -4.08 -18.43 -12.12
N PHE A 44 -5.30 -18.64 -11.64
CA PHE A 44 -6.53 -18.46 -12.38
C PHE A 44 -7.71 -18.31 -11.43
N VAL A 45 -8.82 -17.83 -11.97
CA VAL A 45 -10.06 -17.68 -11.19
C VAL A 45 -11.02 -18.81 -11.56
N SER A 46 -11.57 -19.50 -10.56
CA SER A 46 -12.49 -20.62 -10.73
C SER A 46 -13.55 -20.66 -9.63
N MET A 47 -14.57 -21.47 -9.84
CA MET A 47 -15.56 -21.78 -8.80
C MET A 47 -15.03 -22.90 -7.90
N ALA A 48 -15.02 -22.63 -6.61
CA ALA A 48 -14.80 -23.66 -5.59
C ALA A 48 -16.12 -24.08 -4.99
N ALA A 49 -16.27 -25.37 -4.70
CA ALA A 49 -17.41 -25.91 -3.97
C ALA A 49 -16.97 -26.44 -2.61
N PHE A 50 -17.81 -26.25 -1.62
CA PHE A 50 -17.62 -26.69 -0.24
C PHE A 50 -18.60 -27.79 0.12
N PRO A 51 -18.22 -29.09 0.03
CA PRO A 51 -19.12 -30.20 0.21
C PRO A 51 -19.83 -30.22 1.56
N LYS A 52 -19.24 -29.63 2.59
CA LYS A 52 -19.82 -29.55 3.94
C LYS A 52 -21.12 -28.74 3.99
N ASN A 53 -21.25 -27.69 3.17
CA ASN A 53 -22.35 -26.74 3.25
C ASN A 53 -23.05 -26.50 1.90
N ASP A 54 -22.76 -27.34 0.89
CA ASP A 54 -23.20 -27.19 -0.50
C ASP A 54 -23.01 -25.78 -1.08
N GLY A 55 -22.05 -25.03 -0.50
CA GLY A 55 -21.72 -23.67 -0.89
C GLY A 55 -20.79 -23.64 -2.09
N THR A 56 -20.90 -22.58 -2.89
CA THR A 56 -19.97 -22.30 -3.99
C THR A 56 -19.51 -20.84 -3.96
N LYS A 57 -18.25 -20.59 -4.31
CA LYS A 57 -17.68 -19.25 -4.37
C LYS A 57 -16.65 -19.14 -5.47
N LEU A 58 -16.60 -17.96 -6.07
CA LEU A 58 -15.50 -17.61 -6.97
C LEU A 58 -14.23 -17.40 -6.15
N VAL A 59 -13.16 -18.10 -6.51
CA VAL A 59 -11.87 -18.08 -5.81
C VAL A 59 -10.72 -17.86 -6.80
N LYS A 60 -9.65 -17.25 -6.33
CA LYS A 60 -8.38 -17.22 -7.06
C LYS A 60 -7.57 -18.44 -6.66
N VAL A 61 -7.45 -19.40 -7.56
CA VAL A 61 -6.61 -20.60 -7.37
C VAL A 61 -5.18 -20.26 -7.73
N ARG A 62 -4.25 -20.55 -6.84
CA ARG A 62 -2.81 -20.45 -7.05
C ARG A 62 -2.18 -21.82 -6.88
N ALA A 63 -1.76 -22.41 -7.99
CA ALA A 63 -1.06 -23.70 -8.01
C ALA A 63 0.44 -23.45 -8.03
N ILE A 64 1.14 -23.74 -6.94
CA ILE A 64 2.53 -23.36 -6.72
C ILE A 64 3.42 -24.61 -6.66
N GLU A 65 4.58 -24.53 -7.31
CA GLU A 65 5.67 -25.47 -7.23
C GLU A 65 6.94 -24.78 -6.74
N GLY A 66 7.70 -25.43 -5.85
CA GLY A 66 8.91 -24.87 -5.26
C GLY A 66 8.65 -24.15 -3.93
N ASN A 67 9.69 -23.48 -3.43
CA ASN A 67 9.71 -22.87 -2.09
C ASN A 67 9.32 -21.38 -2.12
N PHE A 68 8.19 -21.05 -2.71
CA PHE A 68 7.66 -19.69 -2.69
C PHE A 68 6.96 -19.38 -1.35
N PRO A 69 7.10 -18.16 -0.78
CA PRO A 69 7.89 -17.00 -1.22
C PRO A 69 9.35 -17.05 -0.73
N PHE A 70 10.26 -16.43 -1.49
CA PHE A 70 11.67 -16.28 -1.10
C PHE A 70 11.91 -15.03 -0.26
N TYR A 71 11.07 -13.99 -0.44
CA TYR A 71 11.04 -12.77 0.36
C TYR A 71 9.62 -12.53 0.86
N GLY A 72 9.50 -12.00 2.08
CA GLY A 72 8.22 -11.90 2.76
C GLY A 72 7.83 -13.20 3.44
N THR A 73 6.57 -13.31 3.85
CA THR A 73 6.05 -14.47 4.57
C THR A 73 4.75 -14.95 3.97
N LEU A 74 4.60 -16.26 3.91
CA LEU A 74 3.31 -16.94 3.72
C LEU A 74 2.73 -17.19 5.11
N ASP A 75 1.79 -16.36 5.53
CA ASP A 75 1.20 -16.47 6.86
C ASP A 75 0.00 -17.42 6.84
N THR A 76 0.14 -18.51 7.59
CA THR A 76 -0.86 -19.59 7.65
C THR A 76 -1.13 -20.02 9.08
N GLU A 77 -2.30 -20.56 9.31
CA GLU A 77 -2.66 -21.20 10.57
C GLU A 77 -3.14 -22.66 10.32
N PRO A 78 -2.43 -23.68 10.84
CA PRO A 78 -1.16 -23.60 11.58
C PRO A 78 0.02 -23.14 10.69
N ALA A 79 1.06 -22.58 11.31
CA ALA A 79 2.22 -22.03 10.58
C ALA A 79 2.94 -23.05 9.67
N ASN A 80 2.93 -24.32 10.03
CA ASN A 80 3.50 -25.40 9.24
C ASN A 80 2.67 -25.77 7.99
N ALA A 81 1.45 -25.27 7.85
CA ALA A 81 0.64 -25.50 6.67
C ALA A 81 1.28 -24.91 5.42
N ALA A 82 1.97 -23.77 5.54
CA ALA A 82 2.71 -23.12 4.45
C ALA A 82 3.73 -24.04 3.77
N SER A 83 4.41 -24.90 4.53
CA SER A 83 5.44 -25.82 4.00
C SER A 83 4.91 -27.21 3.70
N ASN A 84 3.80 -27.61 4.33
CA ASN A 84 3.33 -28.99 4.29
C ASN A 84 2.23 -29.25 3.25
N TYR A 85 1.48 -28.22 2.80
CA TYR A 85 0.36 -28.43 1.87
C TYR A 85 0.80 -29.09 0.56
N GLN A 86 1.98 -28.74 0.03
CA GLN A 86 2.52 -29.36 -1.17
C GLN A 86 2.85 -30.85 -0.95
N LYS A 87 3.41 -31.20 0.21
CA LYS A 87 3.77 -32.59 0.55
C LYS A 87 2.54 -33.44 0.83
N LEU A 88 1.58 -32.89 1.57
CA LEU A 88 0.36 -33.59 1.99
C LEU A 88 -0.71 -33.64 0.89
N GLY A 89 -0.53 -32.85 -0.20
CA GLY A 89 -1.53 -32.81 -1.28
C GLY A 89 -2.81 -32.10 -0.88
N GLY A 90 -2.76 -31.20 0.11
CA GLY A 90 -3.92 -30.45 0.58
C GLY A 90 -4.00 -29.03 0.02
N ALA A 91 -5.07 -28.33 0.37
CA ALA A 91 -5.27 -26.93 0.03
C ALA A 91 -5.11 -26.04 1.27
N VAL A 92 -4.57 -24.81 1.07
CA VAL A 92 -4.59 -23.75 2.08
C VAL A 92 -5.60 -22.71 1.62
N VAL A 93 -6.59 -22.42 2.46
CA VAL A 93 -7.79 -21.66 2.10
C VAL A 93 -7.82 -20.33 2.84
N ASP A 94 -8.16 -19.26 2.14
CA ASP A 94 -8.26 -17.92 2.69
C ASP A 94 -9.17 -17.86 3.93
N ALA A 95 -8.75 -17.09 4.94
CA ALA A 95 -9.47 -16.94 6.20
C ALA A 95 -10.93 -16.45 6.01
N THR A 96 -11.19 -15.62 4.99
CA THR A 96 -12.54 -15.14 4.71
C THR A 96 -13.48 -16.24 4.26
N LEU A 97 -12.98 -17.22 3.46
CA LEU A 97 -13.75 -18.41 3.07
C LEU A 97 -14.02 -19.31 4.26
N MET A 98 -13.00 -19.52 5.11
CA MET A 98 -13.12 -20.35 6.31
C MET A 98 -14.22 -19.81 7.23
N LEU A 99 -14.26 -18.50 7.43
CA LEU A 99 -15.31 -17.84 8.23
C LEU A 99 -16.68 -17.88 7.54
N GLN A 100 -16.74 -17.54 6.24
CA GLN A 100 -18.00 -17.43 5.50
C GLN A 100 -18.73 -18.75 5.42
N TYR A 101 -18.01 -19.87 5.25
CA TYR A 101 -18.58 -21.21 5.09
C TYR A 101 -18.41 -22.08 6.34
N ASN A 102 -18.00 -21.51 7.48
CA ASN A 102 -17.78 -22.21 8.74
C ASN A 102 -16.93 -23.50 8.56
N LEU A 103 -15.81 -23.35 7.84
CA LEU A 103 -14.87 -24.42 7.55
C LEU A 103 -13.78 -24.47 8.62
N ILE A 104 -13.25 -25.67 8.82
CA ILE A 104 -12.11 -25.92 9.71
C ILE A 104 -11.03 -26.72 8.96
N PRO A 105 -9.75 -26.64 9.36
CA PRO A 105 -8.73 -27.56 8.86
C PRO A 105 -9.18 -29.01 9.03
N GLY A 106 -9.07 -29.82 7.96
CA GLY A 106 -9.61 -31.19 7.87
C GLY A 106 -10.89 -31.30 7.04
N ASP A 107 -11.65 -30.22 6.84
CA ASP A 107 -12.74 -30.18 5.86
C ASP A 107 -12.21 -30.26 4.42
N SER A 108 -13.10 -30.36 3.44
CA SER A 108 -12.75 -30.52 2.03
C SER A 108 -13.17 -29.29 1.19
N ILE A 109 -12.37 -28.97 0.19
CA ILE A 109 -12.70 -28.04 -0.88
C ILE A 109 -12.61 -28.75 -2.23
N LYS A 110 -13.62 -28.60 -3.08
CA LYS A 110 -13.66 -29.17 -4.42
C LYS A 110 -13.33 -28.07 -5.44
N LEU A 111 -12.31 -28.32 -6.27
CA LEU A 111 -11.87 -27.48 -7.37
C LEU A 111 -11.92 -28.31 -8.66
N GLY A 112 -12.83 -27.95 -9.56
CA GLY A 112 -13.07 -28.76 -10.75
C GLY A 112 -13.48 -30.19 -10.41
N LYS A 113 -12.71 -31.16 -10.89
CA LYS A 113 -12.95 -32.59 -10.61
C LYS A 113 -12.28 -33.09 -9.34
N THR A 114 -11.31 -32.39 -8.80
CA THR A 114 -10.50 -32.82 -7.65
C THR A 114 -11.00 -32.21 -6.35
N THR A 115 -10.97 -33.04 -5.29
CA THR A 115 -11.30 -32.60 -3.93
C THR A 115 -10.04 -32.63 -3.07
N PHE A 116 -9.74 -31.49 -2.45
CA PHE A 116 -8.57 -31.31 -1.60
C PHE A 116 -8.97 -31.25 -0.14
N PRO A 117 -8.25 -31.92 0.78
CA PRO A 117 -8.38 -31.65 2.21
C PRO A 117 -7.81 -30.26 2.53
N ILE A 118 -8.48 -29.50 3.38
CA ILE A 118 -8.01 -28.20 3.85
C ILE A 118 -6.95 -28.45 4.93
N THR A 119 -5.69 -28.09 4.65
CA THR A 119 -4.57 -28.30 5.57
C THR A 119 -4.28 -27.08 6.43
N GLY A 120 -4.80 -25.92 6.07
CA GLY A 120 -4.58 -24.70 6.83
C GLY A 120 -5.36 -23.51 6.31
N ILE A 121 -5.33 -22.45 7.11
CA ILE A 121 -5.96 -21.16 6.85
C ILE A 121 -4.88 -20.22 6.30
N LEU A 122 -5.15 -19.55 5.19
CA LEU A 122 -4.30 -18.52 4.61
C LEU A 122 -4.68 -17.15 5.20
N LYS A 123 -3.75 -16.50 5.89
CA LYS A 123 -3.92 -15.13 6.41
C LYS A 123 -3.35 -14.08 5.46
N SER A 124 -2.16 -14.33 4.92
CA SER A 124 -1.56 -13.45 3.92
C SER A 124 -0.57 -14.18 3.01
N ILE A 125 -0.43 -13.69 1.80
CA ILE A 125 0.51 -14.18 0.79
C ILE A 125 1.06 -12.99 -0.01
N PRO A 126 2.33 -12.95 -0.39
CA PRO A 126 2.88 -11.95 -1.28
C PRO A 126 2.04 -11.76 -2.56
N GLY A 127 1.88 -10.51 -2.98
CA GLY A 127 1.09 -10.15 -4.16
C GLY A 127 -0.43 -10.10 -3.95
N SER A 128 -0.96 -10.45 -2.78
CA SER A 128 -2.37 -10.26 -2.46
C SER A 128 -2.63 -8.93 -1.75
N THR A 129 -3.79 -8.34 -2.02
CA THR A 129 -4.30 -7.15 -1.32
C THR A 129 -5.67 -7.47 -0.72
N ALA A 130 -6.06 -6.77 0.36
CA ALA A 130 -7.36 -6.96 1.01
C ALA A 130 -8.53 -6.81 0.01
N ILE A 131 -8.40 -5.91 -0.98
CA ILE A 131 -9.43 -5.72 -2.01
C ILE A 131 -9.51 -6.93 -2.95
N SER A 132 -8.37 -7.46 -3.41
CA SER A 132 -8.36 -8.63 -4.30
C SER A 132 -8.92 -9.87 -3.60
N THR A 133 -8.60 -10.06 -2.33
CA THR A 133 -9.07 -11.16 -1.49
C THR A 133 -10.57 -11.07 -1.21
N SER A 134 -11.13 -9.87 -1.09
CA SER A 134 -12.58 -9.68 -0.90
C SER A 134 -13.39 -10.09 -2.14
N VAL A 135 -12.86 -9.86 -3.34
CA VAL A 135 -13.55 -10.20 -4.61
C VAL A 135 -13.40 -11.69 -4.94
N ALA A 136 -12.17 -12.20 -4.90
CA ALA A 136 -11.84 -13.60 -5.17
C ALA A 136 -10.81 -14.09 -4.14
N PRO A 137 -11.26 -14.63 -2.99
CA PRO A 137 -10.38 -15.14 -1.96
C PRO A 137 -9.44 -16.22 -2.50
N THR A 138 -8.22 -16.26 -1.98
CA THR A 138 -7.15 -17.11 -2.51
C THR A 138 -7.24 -18.55 -1.95
N VAL A 139 -7.02 -19.52 -2.82
CA VAL A 139 -6.84 -20.92 -2.47
C VAL A 139 -5.52 -21.40 -3.06
N LEU A 140 -4.62 -21.87 -2.22
CA LEU A 140 -3.35 -22.47 -2.63
C LEU A 140 -3.51 -23.97 -2.79
N ILE A 141 -3.00 -24.50 -3.91
CA ILE A 141 -2.94 -25.94 -4.16
C ILE A 141 -1.53 -26.31 -4.66
N PRO A 142 -1.09 -27.56 -4.47
CA PRO A 142 0.14 -28.03 -5.08
C PRO A 142 0.01 -28.11 -6.60
N PHE A 143 1.02 -27.62 -7.32
CA PHE A 143 1.04 -27.59 -8.78
C PHE A 143 0.80 -28.96 -9.43
N ARG A 144 1.35 -30.03 -8.84
CA ARG A 144 1.23 -31.43 -9.36
C ARG A 144 -0.20 -31.92 -9.55
N PHE A 145 -1.18 -31.35 -8.83
CA PHE A 145 -2.60 -31.74 -8.95
C PHE A 145 -3.39 -30.83 -9.90
N LEU A 146 -2.74 -29.84 -10.50
CA LEU A 146 -3.40 -28.84 -11.33
C LEU A 146 -4.10 -29.46 -12.55
N GLU A 147 -3.46 -30.40 -13.23
CA GLU A 147 -4.03 -31.10 -14.39
C GLU A 147 -5.24 -31.94 -14.00
N GLU A 148 -5.21 -32.61 -12.84
CA GLU A 148 -6.31 -33.45 -12.33
C GLU A 148 -7.57 -32.64 -12.03
N THR A 149 -7.46 -31.34 -11.78
CA THR A 149 -8.62 -30.46 -11.58
C THR A 149 -9.44 -30.26 -12.84
N GLU A 150 -8.86 -30.47 -14.03
CA GLU A 150 -9.43 -30.16 -15.36
C GLU A 150 -9.95 -28.71 -15.50
N LEU A 151 -9.42 -27.79 -14.73
CA LEU A 151 -9.82 -26.38 -14.74
C LEU A 151 -9.09 -25.55 -15.82
N LEU A 152 -7.98 -26.07 -16.35
CA LEU A 152 -7.18 -25.39 -17.38
C LEU A 152 -7.75 -25.63 -18.78
N GLN A 153 -8.99 -25.24 -19.02
CA GLN A 153 -9.61 -25.36 -20.33
C GLN A 153 -9.18 -24.26 -21.29
N VAL A 154 -9.36 -24.50 -22.60
CA VAL A 154 -9.12 -23.51 -23.63
C VAL A 154 -10.08 -22.32 -23.41
N GLY A 155 -9.51 -21.10 -23.30
CA GLY A 155 -10.28 -19.88 -23.03
C GLY A 155 -10.36 -19.47 -21.55
N SER A 156 -9.88 -20.29 -20.61
CA SER A 156 -9.74 -19.84 -19.23
C SER A 156 -8.66 -18.79 -19.08
N ARG A 157 -8.96 -17.69 -18.34
CA ARG A 157 -8.00 -16.65 -18.05
C ARG A 157 -7.02 -17.17 -16.99
N LYS A 158 -5.83 -17.50 -17.42
CA LYS A 158 -4.76 -18.05 -16.59
C LYS A 158 -3.49 -17.23 -16.78
N GLU A 159 -2.65 -17.23 -15.78
CA GLU A 159 -1.38 -16.54 -15.74
C GLU A 159 -0.31 -17.51 -15.22
N TYR A 160 0.74 -17.67 -15.99
CA TYR A 160 1.91 -18.48 -15.66
C TYR A 160 2.98 -17.55 -15.11
N GLN A 161 3.51 -17.83 -13.93
CA GLN A 161 4.53 -17.02 -13.27
C GLN A 161 5.71 -17.89 -12.89
N TYR A 162 6.90 -17.41 -13.22
CA TYR A 162 8.16 -18.03 -12.89
C TYR A 162 8.97 -17.09 -12.01
N PHE A 163 9.34 -17.57 -10.83
CA PHE A 163 9.99 -16.77 -9.80
C PHE A 163 11.49 -17.05 -9.75
N PHE A 164 12.29 -15.99 -9.67
CA PHE A 164 13.74 -16.07 -9.71
C PHE A 164 14.36 -15.37 -8.50
N VAL A 165 15.41 -16.01 -7.96
CA VAL A 165 16.23 -15.49 -6.88
C VAL A 165 17.63 -15.26 -7.41
N ALA A 166 18.00 -14.01 -7.64
CA ALA A 166 19.29 -13.61 -8.18
C ALA A 166 19.74 -12.26 -7.57
N PRO A 167 20.14 -12.24 -6.28
CA PRO A 167 20.43 -11.01 -5.54
C PRO A 167 21.61 -10.20 -6.09
N GLU A 168 22.53 -10.85 -6.81
CA GLU A 168 23.74 -10.22 -7.37
C GLU A 168 23.61 -9.85 -8.86
N MET A 169 22.45 -10.16 -9.49
CA MET A 169 22.24 -9.90 -10.91
C MET A 169 21.89 -8.43 -11.15
N ASP A 170 22.47 -7.84 -12.18
CA ASP A 170 22.08 -6.51 -12.65
C ASP A 170 20.75 -6.59 -13.40
N LEU A 171 19.65 -6.33 -12.65
CA LEU A 171 18.30 -6.43 -13.17
C LEU A 171 17.95 -5.34 -14.19
N GLU A 172 18.64 -4.19 -14.18
CA GLU A 172 18.41 -3.14 -15.19
C GLU A 172 18.96 -3.56 -16.56
N SER A 173 20.11 -4.24 -16.57
CA SER A 173 20.67 -4.78 -17.81
C SER A 173 19.90 -5.99 -18.32
N LEU A 174 19.36 -6.80 -17.43
CA LEU A 174 18.47 -7.92 -17.74
C LEU A 174 17.18 -7.44 -18.40
N ASP A 175 16.50 -6.47 -17.75
CA ASP A 175 15.28 -5.82 -18.21
C ASP A 175 15.43 -5.30 -19.65
N LYS A 176 16.47 -4.50 -19.90
CA LYS A 176 16.75 -3.94 -21.24
C LYS A 176 17.01 -4.99 -22.33
N LYS A 177 17.53 -6.15 -21.96
CA LYS A 177 17.90 -7.21 -22.95
C LYS A 177 16.77 -8.18 -23.21
N ILE A 178 16.02 -8.55 -22.19
CA ILE A 178 15.08 -9.67 -22.24
C ILE A 178 13.64 -9.18 -22.37
N ASP A 179 13.27 -8.07 -21.72
CA ASP A 179 11.91 -7.53 -21.74
C ASP A 179 11.38 -7.28 -23.16
N PRO A 180 12.11 -6.66 -24.10
CA PRO A 180 11.63 -6.51 -25.47
C PRO A 180 11.37 -7.83 -26.20
N ILE A 181 12.11 -8.89 -25.84
CA ILE A 181 11.95 -10.22 -26.46
C ILE A 181 10.72 -10.91 -25.88
N LEU A 182 10.48 -10.73 -24.57
CA LEU A 182 9.33 -11.29 -23.88
C LEU A 182 8.03 -10.58 -24.31
N ASP A 183 8.06 -9.25 -24.44
CA ASP A 183 6.94 -8.44 -24.90
C ASP A 183 6.43 -8.89 -26.28
N ASP A 184 7.32 -9.15 -27.23
CA ASP A 184 7.01 -9.67 -28.55
C ASP A 184 6.27 -11.01 -28.51
N GLU A 185 6.50 -11.81 -27.47
CA GLU A 185 5.92 -13.15 -27.28
C GLU A 185 4.78 -13.17 -26.23
N ASN A 186 4.28 -11.99 -25.82
CA ASN A 186 3.22 -11.80 -24.81
C ASN A 186 3.58 -12.33 -23.41
N ALA A 187 4.84 -12.24 -23.05
CA ALA A 187 5.33 -12.43 -21.69
C ALA A 187 5.92 -11.11 -21.18
N ASP A 188 5.88 -10.90 -19.88
CA ASP A 188 6.35 -9.69 -19.20
C ASP A 188 7.46 -10.04 -18.21
N LEU A 189 8.43 -9.13 -18.04
CA LEU A 189 9.46 -9.22 -17.01
C LEU A 189 9.19 -8.20 -15.91
N ASP A 190 8.68 -8.65 -14.77
CA ASP A 190 8.55 -7.81 -13.58
C ASP A 190 9.77 -7.98 -12.67
N THR A 191 10.53 -6.91 -12.49
CA THR A 191 11.67 -6.87 -11.56
C THR A 191 11.28 -6.12 -10.28
N HIS A 192 11.95 -6.38 -9.15
CA HIS A 192 11.71 -5.61 -7.94
C HIS A 192 12.08 -4.12 -8.12
N THR A 193 12.94 -3.80 -9.09
CA THR A 193 13.29 -2.41 -9.46
C THR A 193 12.17 -1.74 -10.26
N SER A 194 11.60 -2.41 -11.26
CA SER A 194 10.46 -1.89 -12.03
C SER A 194 9.21 -1.75 -11.17
N THR A 195 8.93 -2.73 -10.32
CA THR A 195 7.84 -2.68 -9.34
C THR A 195 8.05 -1.57 -8.32
N SER A 196 9.27 -1.39 -7.81
CA SER A 196 9.65 -0.29 -6.93
C SER A 196 9.44 1.07 -7.60
N ALA A 197 9.83 1.21 -8.87
CA ALA A 197 9.61 2.43 -9.65
C ALA A 197 8.12 2.68 -9.94
N ARG A 198 7.33 1.63 -10.18
CA ARG A 198 5.86 1.72 -10.37
C ARG A 198 5.18 2.17 -9.10
N LEU A 199 5.50 1.54 -7.96
CA LEU A 199 5.02 1.96 -6.64
C LEU A 199 5.45 3.38 -6.31
N GLY A 200 6.71 3.75 -6.59
CA GLY A 200 7.22 5.11 -6.41
C GLY A 200 6.43 6.14 -7.22
N ARG A 201 6.15 5.88 -8.49
CA ARG A 201 5.33 6.76 -9.34
C ARG A 201 3.89 6.91 -8.83
N SER A 202 3.28 5.82 -8.38
CA SER A 202 1.94 5.87 -7.76
C SER A 202 1.96 6.69 -6.48
N TYR A 203 2.98 6.51 -5.65
CA TYR A 203 3.20 7.29 -4.44
C TYR A 203 3.41 8.79 -4.75
N ASP A 204 4.21 9.10 -5.76
CA ASP A 204 4.45 10.48 -6.20
C ASP A 204 3.17 11.16 -6.71
N ASN A 205 2.32 10.44 -7.44
CA ASN A 205 1.04 10.96 -7.90
C ASN A 205 0.08 11.26 -6.73
N VAL A 206 -0.02 10.35 -5.77
CA VAL A 206 -0.81 10.57 -4.54
C VAL A 206 -0.23 11.72 -3.74
N SER A 207 1.09 11.78 -3.59
CA SER A 207 1.78 12.87 -2.90
C SER A 207 1.53 14.23 -3.55
N ARG A 208 1.56 14.32 -4.89
CA ARG A 208 1.22 15.56 -5.63
C ARG A 208 -0.22 15.98 -5.39
N PHE A 209 -1.15 15.03 -5.41
CA PHE A 209 -2.55 15.31 -5.11
C PHE A 209 -2.75 15.82 -3.68
N LEU A 210 -2.13 15.15 -2.69
CA LEU A 210 -2.19 15.57 -1.29
C LEU A 210 -1.53 16.94 -1.08
N ASN A 211 -0.43 17.23 -1.76
CA ASN A 211 0.22 18.54 -1.72
C ASN A 211 -0.68 19.65 -2.29
N LEU A 212 -1.41 19.37 -3.37
CA LEU A 212 -2.40 20.30 -3.92
C LEU A 212 -3.55 20.55 -2.92
N ALA A 213 -4.08 19.50 -2.31
CA ALA A 213 -5.11 19.62 -1.29
C ALA A 213 -4.62 20.41 -0.06
N ALA A 214 -3.39 20.15 0.39
CA ALA A 214 -2.76 20.89 1.48
C ALA A 214 -2.55 22.37 1.12
N PHE A 215 -2.18 22.68 -0.12
CA PHE A 215 -2.06 24.05 -0.60
C PHE A 215 -3.40 24.79 -0.59
N ILE A 216 -4.49 24.15 -1.04
CA ILE A 216 -5.84 24.73 -0.98
C ILE A 216 -6.27 24.96 0.49
N ALA A 217 -6.02 24.00 1.37
CA ALA A 217 -6.32 24.14 2.79
C ALA A 217 -5.52 25.30 3.43
N LEU A 218 -4.26 25.47 3.03
CA LEU A 218 -3.43 26.58 3.47
C LEU A 218 -3.99 27.93 2.99
N LEU A 219 -4.44 28.04 1.75
CA LEU A 219 -5.09 29.27 1.24
C LEU A 219 -6.35 29.62 2.01
N LEU A 220 -7.20 28.62 2.31
CA LEU A 220 -8.39 28.82 3.13
C LEU A 220 -8.03 29.28 4.55
N GLY A 221 -6.99 28.67 5.13
CA GLY A 221 -6.43 29.06 6.42
C GLY A 221 -5.93 30.52 6.42
N CYS A 222 -5.26 30.94 5.36
CA CYS A 222 -4.78 32.32 5.18
C CYS A 222 -5.95 33.33 5.18
N VAL A 223 -7.05 33.02 4.48
CA VAL A 223 -8.25 33.87 4.46
C VAL A 223 -8.86 33.95 5.86
N GLY A 224 -8.91 32.84 6.58
CA GLY A 224 -9.39 32.81 7.98
C GLY A 224 -8.53 33.66 8.90
N ILE A 225 -7.19 33.55 8.81
CA ILE A 225 -6.26 34.38 9.60
C ILE A 225 -6.43 35.86 9.25
N ALA A 226 -6.48 36.21 7.96
CA ALA A 226 -6.66 37.58 7.52
C ALA A 226 -7.94 38.21 8.06
N SER A 227 -9.05 37.49 7.99
CA SER A 227 -10.35 37.92 8.53
C SER A 227 -10.29 38.13 10.04
N SER A 228 -9.74 37.15 10.78
CA SER A 228 -9.65 37.18 12.25
C SER A 228 -8.76 38.33 12.72
N VAL A 229 -7.59 38.54 12.09
CA VAL A 229 -6.67 39.64 12.40
C VAL A 229 -7.32 41.00 12.11
N HIS A 230 -8.04 41.11 10.99
CA HIS A 230 -8.72 42.35 10.62
C HIS A 230 -9.81 42.73 11.66
N ILE A 231 -10.63 41.75 12.07
CA ILE A 231 -11.66 41.97 13.13
C ILE A 231 -10.97 42.36 14.42
N TYR A 232 -9.95 41.63 14.85
CA TYR A 232 -9.21 41.90 16.07
C TYR A 232 -8.68 43.32 16.12
N ILE A 233 -8.05 43.83 15.04
CA ILE A 233 -7.50 45.15 14.96
C ILE A 233 -8.62 46.21 15.03
N LYS A 234 -9.74 45.99 14.32
CA LYS A 234 -10.90 46.89 14.38
C LYS A 234 -11.44 47.04 15.82
N GLU A 235 -11.56 45.96 16.57
CA GLU A 235 -12.01 46.03 17.96
C GLU A 235 -11.03 46.81 18.87
N LYS A 236 -9.72 46.71 18.57
CA LYS A 236 -8.69 47.37 19.35
C LYS A 236 -8.45 48.85 18.99
N LEU A 237 -9.05 49.35 17.91
CA LEU A 237 -8.89 50.75 17.51
C LEU A 237 -9.26 51.74 18.60
N LYS A 238 -10.33 51.49 19.39
CA LYS A 238 -10.71 52.31 20.55
C LYS A 238 -9.60 52.36 21.60
N ASN A 239 -8.99 51.20 21.89
CA ASN A 239 -7.89 51.12 22.87
C ASN A 239 -6.64 51.83 22.39
N VAL A 240 -6.36 51.78 21.06
CA VAL A 240 -5.28 52.53 20.44
C VAL A 240 -5.47 54.02 20.59
N ALA A 241 -6.70 54.52 20.39
CA ALA A 241 -7.03 55.94 20.58
C ALA A 241 -6.80 56.40 22.03
N VAL A 242 -7.23 55.59 23.02
CA VAL A 242 -7.00 55.85 24.43
C VAL A 242 -5.49 55.90 24.77
N LEU A 243 -4.72 54.90 24.28
CA LEU A 243 -3.29 54.86 24.49
C LEU A 243 -2.58 56.13 23.91
N LYS A 244 -3.00 56.60 22.74
CA LYS A 244 -2.48 57.82 22.14
C LYS A 244 -2.83 59.08 22.94
N CYS A 245 -4.07 59.14 23.51
CA CYS A 245 -4.44 60.22 24.40
C CYS A 245 -3.61 60.25 25.71
N LEU A 246 -3.14 59.09 26.16
CA LEU A 246 -2.25 58.92 27.31
C LEU A 246 -0.77 59.19 26.98
N GLY A 247 -0.46 59.57 25.75
CA GLY A 247 0.91 59.96 25.31
C GLY A 247 1.73 58.82 24.72
N ALA A 248 1.13 57.65 24.42
CA ALA A 248 1.86 56.58 23.78
C ALA A 248 2.27 56.94 22.32
N SER A 249 3.50 56.70 21.97
CA SER A 249 3.98 56.88 20.61
C SER A 249 3.39 55.86 19.63
N ARG A 250 3.33 56.25 18.36
CA ARG A 250 2.85 55.36 17.27
C ARG A 250 3.57 54.00 17.22
N LYS A 251 4.89 54.03 17.44
CA LYS A 251 5.74 52.83 17.48
C LYS A 251 5.38 51.89 18.67
N GLN A 252 5.14 52.48 19.84
CA GLN A 252 4.80 51.71 21.03
C GLN A 252 3.46 50.98 20.85
N SER A 253 2.43 51.70 20.37
CA SER A 253 1.13 51.07 20.08
C SER A 253 1.25 49.93 19.03
N PHE A 254 2.01 50.17 17.97
CA PHE A 254 2.27 49.15 16.95
C PHE A 254 2.91 47.88 17.52
N PHE A 255 4.00 48.00 18.28
CA PHE A 255 4.69 46.86 18.86
C PHE A 255 3.83 46.08 19.87
N ILE A 256 3.01 46.76 20.65
CA ILE A 256 2.11 46.10 21.61
C ILE A 256 1.14 45.14 20.89
N TYR A 257 0.49 45.62 19.83
CA TYR A 257 -0.45 44.78 19.08
C TYR A 257 0.23 43.70 18.22
N LEU A 258 1.41 44.04 17.68
CA LEU A 258 2.21 43.06 16.94
C LEU A 258 2.60 41.85 17.82
N ILE A 259 3.09 42.11 19.05
CA ILE A 259 3.43 41.03 19.99
C ILE A 259 2.21 40.19 20.37
N GLN A 260 1.05 40.84 20.54
CA GLN A 260 -0.20 40.11 20.83
C GLN A 260 -0.59 39.17 19.66
N ILE A 261 -0.49 39.65 18.42
CA ILE A 261 -0.83 38.86 17.23
C ILE A 261 0.17 37.71 17.04
N ILE A 262 1.46 37.95 17.29
CA ILE A 262 2.48 36.88 17.30
C ILE A 262 2.12 35.82 18.35
N GLY A 263 1.73 36.23 19.55
CA GLY A 263 1.31 35.33 20.63
C GLY A 263 0.10 34.47 20.23
N ILE A 264 -0.92 35.10 19.65
CA ILE A 264 -2.12 34.38 19.15
C ILE A 264 -1.75 33.42 18.02
N GLY A 265 -0.92 33.85 17.05
CA GLY A 265 -0.44 33.02 15.96
C GLY A 265 0.39 31.83 16.44
N LEU A 266 1.20 32.02 17.49
CA LEU A 266 2.01 30.94 18.08
C LEU A 266 1.14 29.92 18.81
N ILE A 267 0.17 30.36 19.61
CA ILE A 267 -0.77 29.46 20.29
C ILE A 267 -1.60 28.70 19.26
N GLY A 268 -2.13 29.37 18.24
CA GLY A 268 -2.91 28.75 17.17
C GLY A 268 -2.06 27.74 16.37
N GLY A 269 -0.80 28.07 16.06
CA GLY A 269 0.13 27.18 15.40
C GLY A 269 0.46 25.94 16.22
N LEU A 270 0.67 26.09 17.52
CA LEU A 270 0.91 24.96 18.43
C LEU A 270 -0.33 24.04 18.55
N LEU A 271 -1.52 24.63 18.73
CA LEU A 271 -2.76 23.84 18.77
C LEU A 271 -3.02 23.12 17.44
N GLY A 272 -2.83 23.81 16.31
CA GLY A 272 -2.98 23.20 14.99
C GLY A 272 -1.99 22.06 14.75
N SER A 273 -0.73 22.23 15.18
CA SER A 273 0.28 21.18 15.06
C SER A 273 0.00 19.99 15.97
N ALA A 274 -0.53 20.21 17.18
CA ALA A 274 -0.92 19.14 18.10
C ALA A 274 -2.09 18.32 17.54
N ILE A 275 -3.13 18.98 17.00
CA ILE A 275 -4.27 18.33 16.36
C ILE A 275 -3.83 17.56 15.11
N GLY A 276 -2.99 18.17 14.26
CA GLY A 276 -2.45 17.54 13.05
C GLY A 276 -1.66 16.28 13.37
N THR A 277 -0.80 16.33 14.40
CA THR A 277 -0.05 15.16 14.88
C THR A 277 -0.98 14.08 15.43
N GLY A 278 -2.01 14.46 16.21
CA GLY A 278 -3.00 13.52 16.70
C GLY A 278 -3.73 12.79 15.57
N LEU A 279 -4.12 13.50 14.51
CA LEU A 279 -4.73 12.91 13.32
C LEU A 279 -3.76 11.98 12.58
N GLN A 280 -2.46 12.33 12.52
CA GLN A 280 -1.43 11.48 11.91
C GLN A 280 -1.34 10.10 12.59
N PHE A 281 -1.52 10.03 13.90
CA PHE A 281 -1.54 8.75 14.64
C PHE A 281 -2.87 8.00 14.51
N ALA A 282 -3.98 8.71 14.42
CA ALA A 282 -5.30 8.10 14.29
C ALA A 282 -5.52 7.46 12.90
N PHE A 283 -4.99 8.09 11.85
CA PHE A 283 -5.22 7.69 10.46
C PHE A 283 -4.76 6.26 10.12
N PRO A 284 -3.53 5.80 10.46
CA PRO A 284 -3.11 4.43 10.22
C PRO A 284 -3.93 3.40 11.00
N TYR A 285 -4.36 3.72 12.22
CA TYR A 285 -5.20 2.82 13.00
C TYR A 285 -6.54 2.51 12.31
N ILE A 286 -7.12 3.51 11.64
CA ILE A 286 -8.38 3.34 10.87
C ILE A 286 -8.11 2.60 9.56
N LEU A 287 -6.94 2.79 8.93
CA LEU A 287 -6.61 2.20 7.64
C LEU A 287 -5.87 0.87 7.72
N GLN A 288 -5.50 0.36 8.89
CA GLN A 288 -4.76 -0.89 9.05
C GLN A 288 -5.42 -2.08 8.34
N GLU A 289 -6.75 -2.13 8.33
CA GLU A 289 -7.51 -3.21 7.66
C GLU A 289 -7.41 -3.15 6.12
N PHE A 290 -7.05 -2.00 5.55
CA PHE A 290 -6.98 -1.77 4.10
C PHE A 290 -5.56 -1.80 3.55
N LEU A 291 -4.54 -1.70 4.41
CA LEU A 291 -3.14 -1.64 4.00
C LEU A 291 -2.46 -3.01 4.18
N PRO A 292 -1.84 -3.57 3.13
CA PRO A 292 -1.17 -4.87 3.19
C PRO A 292 0.19 -4.84 3.88
N PHE A 293 0.56 -3.73 4.53
CA PHE A 293 1.86 -3.54 5.18
C PHE A 293 1.76 -2.69 6.44
N ASN A 294 2.64 -2.95 7.39
CA ASN A 294 2.74 -2.17 8.63
C ASN A 294 3.36 -0.81 8.35
N VAL A 295 2.58 0.27 8.51
CA VAL A 295 3.07 1.64 8.41
C VAL A 295 3.78 2.02 9.70
N GLN A 296 5.10 2.16 9.64
CA GLN A 296 5.86 2.73 10.75
C GLN A 296 5.67 4.25 10.79
N ILE A 297 5.02 4.73 11.84
CA ILE A 297 4.79 6.15 12.04
C ILE A 297 6.01 6.75 12.71
N SER A 298 6.68 7.67 12.04
CA SER A 298 7.72 8.52 12.62
C SER A 298 7.23 9.94 12.76
N ILE A 299 7.49 10.57 13.91
CA ILE A 299 7.17 11.98 14.11
C ILE A 299 8.17 12.81 13.29
N ALA A 300 7.69 13.46 12.26
CA ALA A 300 8.50 14.39 11.47
C ALA A 300 8.50 15.77 12.15
N ILE A 301 9.55 16.09 12.89
CA ILE A 301 9.67 17.35 13.63
C ILE A 301 9.77 18.55 12.66
N GLN A 302 10.40 18.36 11.52
CA GLN A 302 10.62 19.43 10.53
C GLN A 302 9.32 20.03 9.98
N PRO A 303 8.30 19.27 9.53
CA PRO A 303 7.01 19.83 9.12
C PRO A 303 6.24 20.51 10.26
N LEU A 304 6.38 20.03 11.49
CA LEU A 304 5.75 20.65 12.66
C LEU A 304 6.28 22.06 12.90
N ILE A 305 7.60 22.21 12.93
CA ILE A 305 8.25 23.52 13.09
C ILE A 305 7.87 24.46 11.95
N MET A 306 7.91 23.95 10.70
CA MET A 306 7.51 24.73 9.52
C MET A 306 6.05 25.18 9.59
N GLY A 307 5.13 24.34 10.05
CA GLY A 307 3.71 24.66 10.20
C GLY A 307 3.47 25.78 11.22
N VAL A 308 4.11 25.71 12.38
CA VAL A 308 4.02 26.78 13.42
C VAL A 308 4.63 28.08 12.88
N LEU A 309 5.77 28.02 12.23
CA LEU A 309 6.49 29.19 11.69
C LEU A 309 5.67 29.87 10.59
N LEU A 310 5.05 29.10 9.69
CA LEU A 310 4.12 29.60 8.67
C LEU A 310 2.90 30.26 9.29
N GLY A 311 2.29 29.67 10.32
CA GLY A 311 1.13 30.24 11.02
C GLY A 311 1.46 31.61 11.65
N VAL A 312 2.60 31.73 12.32
CA VAL A 312 3.09 33.00 12.89
C VAL A 312 3.41 34.00 11.79
N LEU A 313 4.12 33.57 10.74
CA LEU A 313 4.49 34.46 9.62
C LEU A 313 3.25 35.05 8.96
N MET A 314 2.24 34.23 8.67
CA MET A 314 0.99 34.70 8.07
C MET A 314 0.22 35.63 8.99
N SER A 315 0.18 35.35 10.30
CA SER A 315 -0.46 36.26 11.27
C SER A 315 0.21 37.63 11.30
N VAL A 316 1.54 37.67 11.27
CA VAL A 316 2.31 38.93 11.20
C VAL A 316 2.06 39.65 9.88
N LEU A 317 2.12 38.96 8.75
CA LEU A 317 1.97 39.52 7.42
C LEU A 317 0.60 40.18 7.24
N PHE A 318 -0.47 39.52 7.68
CA PHE A 318 -1.82 40.09 7.65
C PHE A 318 -2.05 41.21 8.67
N ALA A 319 -1.26 41.25 9.76
CA ALA A 319 -1.33 42.32 10.73
C ALA A 319 -0.67 43.62 10.23
N LEU A 320 0.37 43.53 9.40
CA LEU A 320 1.08 44.67 8.87
C LEU A 320 0.24 45.54 7.91
N LEU A 321 -0.75 44.93 7.24
CA LEU A 321 -1.62 45.66 6.30
C LEU A 321 -2.53 46.68 6.95
N PRO A 322 -3.24 46.41 8.07
CA PRO A 322 -4.15 47.35 8.73
C PRO A 322 -3.52 48.14 9.90
N LEU A 323 -2.33 47.80 10.40
CA LEU A 323 -1.59 48.50 11.47
C LEU A 323 -0.71 49.62 10.93
#